data_4d45e3f1cd60db7eb5499c5f1206d7b5
#
_entry.id   4d45e3f1cd60db7eb5499c5f1206d7b5
#
_cell.length_a   1.000
_cell.length_b   1.000
_cell.length_c   1.000
_cell.angle_alpha   90.00
_cell.angle_beta   90.00
_cell.angle_gamma   90.00
#
_symmetry.space_group_name_H-M   'P 1'
#
loop_
_entity.id
_entity.type
_entity.pdbx_description
1 polymer ?
#
loop_
_entity_poly.entity_id
_entity_poly.type
_entity_poly.pdbx_seq_one_letter_code
_entity_poly.pdbx_strand_id
1 'polypeptide(L)'
;MNNSTLFDTSYQRRKWALLERLLERLVPIYTAEEVAALRIDAVNRDILSERSGRGFVNRDLLETVLGNLLECVAPGSHNALGPGHQKPSLDEAIGEIADQLYAMIAQSFLAAGESEGAEEKALMNTICLLWELPEYKVRAHWNRFAALRDPAVWDAYLLDNCGLTQEQLLEIDFRAALDETIRRRDFDHYRRFLSALECDFIFDYQMQLVMSTYPGWRVLFYHDIAHALTRSGSVAGESELTRRPVPLLPRAIAELGGRYYQADIHPETQMGDANFLDHPHRGITTGQTGIIGSGCHIYPCTLGGLSGKVQQRHPIIGDYVFIGTDAGIFGPVQVGDRTAIGANTEINGIVSIGPDCRIGVSVSIGTIIARTARPGAIKLGAGVRVGAGTVIENDSPLELVIPDQAAIPVRSHVVNDGCGGPKFV
;
A
#
# COMPACT_ATOMS: atom_id res chain seq x y z
N MET A 1 -35.44 16.94 21.12
CA MET A 1 -34.59 16.34 20.05
C MET A 1 -34.62 14.84 20.27
N ASN A 2 -35.21 14.10 19.35
CA ASN A 2 -35.38 12.67 19.49
C ASN A 2 -34.01 12.00 19.57
N ASN A 3 -33.78 11.26 20.68
CA ASN A 3 -32.68 10.30 20.79
C ASN A 3 -32.95 9.11 19.87
N SER A 4 -32.84 9.30 18.54
CA SER A 4 -32.72 8.16 17.65
C SER A 4 -31.36 7.54 17.88
N THR A 5 -31.33 6.35 18.39
CA THR A 5 -30.10 5.56 18.50
C THR A 5 -29.63 5.27 17.08
N LEU A 6 -28.32 5.38 16.83
CA LEU A 6 -27.71 5.04 15.51
C LEU A 6 -28.12 3.63 15.02
N PHE A 7 -28.58 2.79 15.92
CA PHE A 7 -28.95 1.38 15.68
C PHE A 7 -30.47 1.14 15.83
N ASP A 8 -31.28 2.00 15.27
CA ASP A 8 -32.74 1.81 15.31
C ASP A 8 -33.20 0.60 14.47
N THR A 9 -34.49 0.27 14.56
CA THR A 9 -35.08 -0.86 13.85
C THR A 9 -34.99 -0.71 12.32
N SER A 10 -34.97 0.53 11.83
CA SER A 10 -34.84 0.81 10.38
C SER A 10 -33.43 0.46 9.89
N TYR A 11 -32.42 0.92 10.61
CA TYR A 11 -31.03 0.55 10.33
C TYR A 11 -30.84 -0.96 10.35
N GLN A 12 -31.27 -1.65 11.42
CA GLN A 12 -31.10 -3.10 11.55
C GLN A 12 -31.73 -3.86 10.39
N ARG A 13 -32.94 -3.50 10.00
CA ARG A 13 -33.64 -4.14 8.87
C ARG A 13 -32.92 -3.96 7.55
N ARG A 14 -32.44 -2.75 7.30
CA ARG A 14 -31.71 -2.42 6.07
C ARG A 14 -30.32 -3.08 6.03
N LYS A 15 -29.61 -3.05 7.17
CA LYS A 15 -28.33 -3.73 7.31
C LYS A 15 -28.45 -5.21 6.95
N TRP A 16 -29.37 -5.93 7.57
CA TRP A 16 -29.52 -7.36 7.32
C TRP A 16 -29.90 -7.69 5.89
N ALA A 17 -30.77 -6.93 5.26
CA ALA A 17 -31.10 -7.13 3.84
C ALA A 17 -29.89 -6.98 2.90
N LEU A 18 -28.94 -6.10 3.23
CA LEU A 18 -27.71 -5.92 2.48
C LEU A 18 -26.66 -6.97 2.84
N LEU A 19 -26.57 -7.36 4.13
CA LEU A 19 -25.63 -8.37 4.60
C LEU A 19 -25.93 -9.76 4.06
N GLU A 20 -27.18 -10.14 3.89
CA GLU A 20 -27.54 -11.42 3.27
C GLU A 20 -26.89 -11.56 1.88
N ARG A 21 -27.02 -10.54 1.02
CA ARG A 21 -26.39 -10.51 -0.30
C ARG A 21 -24.86 -10.51 -0.21
N LEU A 22 -24.31 -9.78 0.76
CA LEU A 22 -22.87 -9.71 0.99
C LEU A 22 -22.32 -11.08 1.43
N LEU A 23 -23.00 -11.78 2.34
CA LEU A 23 -22.58 -13.08 2.84
C LEU A 23 -22.57 -14.15 1.74
N GLU A 24 -23.53 -14.11 0.80
CA GLU A 24 -23.50 -14.98 -0.39
C GLU A 24 -22.20 -14.83 -1.19
N ARG A 25 -21.65 -13.61 -1.24
CA ARG A 25 -20.36 -13.31 -1.89
C ARG A 25 -19.15 -13.70 -1.03
N LEU A 26 -19.23 -13.48 0.29
CA LEU A 26 -18.08 -13.66 1.18
C LEU A 26 -17.86 -15.12 1.58
N VAL A 27 -18.92 -15.89 1.88
CA VAL A 27 -18.79 -17.27 2.35
C VAL A 27 -17.87 -18.12 1.45
N PRO A 28 -17.97 -18.06 0.11
CA PRO A 28 -17.14 -18.90 -0.76
C PRO A 28 -15.64 -18.59 -0.74
N ILE A 29 -15.22 -17.42 -0.22
CA ILE A 29 -13.81 -17.02 -0.22
C ILE A 29 -13.06 -17.40 1.06
N TYR A 30 -13.78 -18.01 2.03
CA TYR A 30 -13.18 -18.47 3.29
C TYR A 30 -13.14 -19.98 3.35
N THR A 31 -12.00 -20.53 3.73
CA THR A 31 -11.90 -21.95 4.11
C THR A 31 -12.47 -22.18 5.50
N ALA A 32 -12.81 -23.44 5.82
CA ALA A 32 -13.24 -23.80 7.15
C ALA A 32 -12.18 -23.50 8.24
N GLU A 33 -10.90 -23.62 7.88
CA GLU A 33 -9.77 -23.30 8.75
C GLU A 33 -9.66 -21.80 9.03
N GLU A 34 -9.84 -20.96 8.00
CA GLU A 34 -9.86 -19.50 8.14
C GLU A 34 -11.02 -19.06 9.03
N VAL A 35 -12.22 -19.61 8.84
CA VAL A 35 -13.38 -19.31 9.71
C VAL A 35 -13.09 -19.75 11.15
N ALA A 36 -12.47 -20.92 11.34
CA ALA A 36 -12.09 -21.40 12.67
C ALA A 36 -11.00 -20.54 13.35
N ALA A 37 -10.19 -19.86 12.56
CA ALA A 37 -9.13 -18.95 13.03
C ALA A 37 -9.65 -17.55 13.37
N LEU A 38 -10.81 -17.13 12.86
CA LEU A 38 -11.36 -15.79 13.10
C LEU A 38 -11.49 -15.45 14.58
N ARG A 39 -11.02 -14.27 14.93
CA ARG A 39 -11.11 -13.67 16.27
C ARG A 39 -11.43 -12.20 16.11
N ILE A 40 -12.55 -11.78 16.63
CA ILE A 40 -12.94 -10.37 16.62
C ILE A 40 -13.18 -9.85 18.03
N ASP A 41 -12.96 -8.57 18.20
CA ASP A 41 -13.26 -7.87 19.43
C ASP A 41 -14.64 -7.20 19.32
N ALA A 42 -15.57 -7.63 20.17
CA ALA A 42 -16.85 -6.96 20.31
C ALA A 42 -16.66 -5.59 20.99
N VAL A 43 -17.33 -4.58 20.47
CA VAL A 43 -17.32 -3.23 21.05
C VAL A 43 -18.66 -2.96 21.72
N ASN A 44 -18.60 -2.40 22.93
CA ASN A 44 -19.82 -2.01 23.64
C ASN A 44 -20.64 -1.03 22.80
N ARG A 45 -21.89 -1.38 22.50
CA ARG A 45 -22.80 -0.55 21.68
C ARG A 45 -23.07 0.82 22.26
N ASP A 46 -22.94 0.99 23.58
CA ASP A 46 -23.08 2.31 24.21
C ASP A 46 -21.96 3.24 23.75
N ILE A 47 -20.72 2.72 23.63
CA ILE A 47 -19.57 3.48 23.10
C ILE A 47 -19.78 3.81 21.61
N LEU A 48 -20.34 2.89 20.83
CA LEU A 48 -20.65 3.12 19.42
C LEU A 48 -21.77 4.17 19.24
N SER A 49 -22.74 4.22 20.18
CA SER A 49 -23.86 5.15 20.12
C SER A 49 -23.54 6.52 20.71
N GLU A 50 -22.48 6.67 21.52
CA GLU A 50 -22.06 7.95 22.05
C GLU A 50 -21.70 8.93 20.92
N ARG A 51 -22.59 9.87 20.69
CA ARG A 51 -22.31 11.05 19.86
C ARG A 51 -21.28 11.90 20.60
N SER A 52 -20.00 11.62 20.39
CA SER A 52 -18.95 12.45 20.96
C SER A 52 -19.10 13.87 20.40
N GLY A 53 -19.77 14.74 21.13
CA GLY A 53 -19.85 16.15 20.81
C GLY A 53 -18.45 16.74 20.82
N ARG A 54 -17.88 17.07 19.67
CA ARG A 54 -16.59 17.72 19.42
C ARG A 54 -15.35 16.84 19.35
N GLY A 55 -15.41 15.53 19.52
CA GLY A 55 -14.23 14.66 19.43
C GLY A 55 -14.24 13.89 18.12
N PHE A 56 -13.20 14.01 17.39
CA PHE A 56 -12.77 13.11 16.36
C PHE A 56 -12.91 11.64 16.75
N VAL A 57 -12.94 10.79 15.75
CA VAL A 57 -12.87 9.33 15.82
C VAL A 57 -12.15 8.85 17.09
N ASN A 58 -12.85 8.10 17.91
CA ASN A 58 -12.25 7.45 19.07
C ASN A 58 -11.14 6.51 18.56
N ARG A 59 -9.89 6.77 18.93
CA ARG A 59 -8.73 6.03 18.43
C ARG A 59 -8.76 4.57 18.81
N ASP A 60 -9.17 4.25 20.04
CA ASP A 60 -9.23 2.87 20.52
C ASP A 60 -10.27 2.07 19.72
N LEU A 61 -11.40 2.70 19.41
CA LEU A 61 -12.41 2.11 18.53
C LEU A 61 -11.85 1.91 17.12
N LEU A 62 -11.13 2.90 16.55
CA LEU A 62 -10.54 2.81 15.23
C LEU A 62 -9.54 1.65 15.14
N GLU A 63 -8.67 1.50 16.15
CA GLU A 63 -7.70 0.42 16.22
C GLU A 63 -8.39 -0.95 16.27
N THR A 64 -9.43 -1.07 17.09
CA THR A 64 -10.24 -2.30 17.21
C THR A 64 -10.90 -2.66 15.88
N VAL A 65 -11.54 -1.70 15.23
CA VAL A 65 -12.25 -1.95 13.94
C VAL A 65 -11.29 -2.33 12.83
N LEU A 66 -10.15 -1.66 12.73
CA LEU A 66 -9.13 -2.02 11.75
C LEU A 66 -8.49 -3.38 12.04
N GLY A 67 -8.30 -3.73 13.32
CA GLY A 67 -7.86 -5.05 13.75
C GLY A 67 -8.86 -6.14 13.33
N ASN A 68 -10.14 -5.90 13.55
CA ASN A 68 -11.22 -6.82 13.15
C ASN A 68 -11.32 -6.97 11.62
N LEU A 69 -11.19 -5.87 10.86
CA LEU A 69 -11.13 -5.93 9.40
C LEU A 69 -9.90 -6.69 8.90
N LEU A 70 -8.74 -6.46 9.54
CA LEU A 70 -7.52 -7.16 9.21
C LEU A 70 -7.67 -8.66 9.45
N GLU A 71 -8.33 -9.06 10.54
CA GLU A 71 -8.64 -10.45 10.84
C GLU A 71 -9.52 -11.09 9.76
N CYS A 72 -10.50 -10.36 9.22
CA CYS A 72 -11.30 -10.85 8.09
C CYS A 72 -10.49 -11.02 6.80
N VAL A 73 -9.47 -10.19 6.59
CA VAL A 73 -8.61 -10.25 5.41
C VAL A 73 -7.53 -11.32 5.56
N ALA A 74 -6.99 -11.49 6.75
CA ALA A 74 -5.93 -12.42 7.08
C ALA A 74 -6.21 -13.09 8.44
N PRO A 75 -7.10 -14.09 8.48
CA PRO A 75 -7.48 -14.78 9.70
C PRO A 75 -6.27 -15.33 10.47
N GLY A 76 -6.26 -15.11 11.79
CA GLY A 76 -5.13 -15.45 12.66
C GLY A 76 -4.04 -14.38 12.74
N SER A 77 -4.23 -13.23 12.09
CA SER A 77 -3.28 -12.10 12.14
C SER A 77 -3.41 -11.25 13.40
N HIS A 78 -4.51 -11.39 14.13
CA HIS A 78 -4.78 -10.59 15.32
C HIS A 78 -3.94 -11.10 16.50
N ASN A 79 -3.04 -10.24 16.98
CA ASN A 79 -2.14 -10.58 18.08
C ASN A 79 -2.75 -10.37 19.48
N ALA A 80 -4.00 -9.94 19.59
CA ALA A 80 -4.61 -9.66 20.86
C ALA A 80 -5.24 -10.93 21.44
N LEU A 81 -4.59 -11.52 22.41
CA LEU A 81 -5.10 -12.61 23.26
C LEU A 81 -5.73 -12.02 24.53
N GLY A 82 -6.67 -11.09 24.38
CA GLY A 82 -7.40 -10.54 25.50
C GLY A 82 -8.57 -11.43 25.96
N PRO A 83 -9.05 -11.28 27.19
CA PRO A 83 -10.16 -12.08 27.74
C PRO A 83 -11.52 -11.84 27.08
N GLY A 84 -11.60 -10.96 26.07
CA GLY A 84 -12.82 -10.60 25.34
C GLY A 84 -12.96 -11.19 23.95
N HIS A 85 -12.03 -12.05 23.49
CA HIS A 85 -12.08 -12.62 22.16
C HIS A 85 -13.24 -13.58 21.99
N GLN A 86 -14.07 -13.27 21.01
CA GLN A 86 -15.13 -14.17 20.58
C GLN A 86 -14.63 -15.01 19.40
N LYS A 87 -15.10 -16.24 19.32
CA LYS A 87 -15.02 -17.10 18.13
C LYS A 87 -16.36 -17.04 17.43
N PRO A 88 -16.62 -15.99 16.63
CA PRO A 88 -17.90 -15.87 15.97
C PRO A 88 -17.95 -16.78 14.73
N SER A 89 -19.17 -17.06 14.28
CA SER A 89 -19.38 -17.45 12.89
C SER A 89 -19.04 -16.28 11.97
N LEU A 90 -18.86 -16.55 10.67
CA LEU A 90 -18.49 -15.49 9.73
C LEU A 90 -19.57 -14.40 9.65
N ASP A 91 -20.85 -14.77 9.67
CA ASP A 91 -21.99 -13.85 9.63
C ASP A 91 -22.05 -12.96 10.89
N GLU A 92 -21.77 -13.53 12.08
CA GLU A 92 -21.65 -12.75 13.32
C GLU A 92 -20.47 -11.77 13.25
N ALA A 93 -19.32 -12.21 12.75
CA ALA A 93 -18.14 -11.36 12.59
C ALA A 93 -18.43 -10.17 11.64
N ILE A 94 -18.95 -10.44 10.46
CA ILE A 94 -19.27 -9.41 9.47
C ILE A 94 -20.37 -8.48 9.99
N GLY A 95 -21.38 -9.02 10.70
CA GLY A 95 -22.44 -8.23 11.31
C GLY A 95 -21.92 -7.24 12.36
N GLU A 96 -21.01 -7.69 13.22
CA GLU A 96 -20.37 -6.85 14.25
C GLU A 96 -19.47 -5.78 13.64
N ILE A 97 -18.65 -6.15 12.66
CA ILE A 97 -17.78 -5.20 11.96
C ILE A 97 -18.60 -4.16 11.20
N ALA A 98 -19.73 -4.56 10.61
CA ALA A 98 -20.63 -3.63 9.94
C ALA A 98 -21.17 -2.57 10.91
N ASP A 99 -21.57 -2.95 12.13
CA ASP A 99 -22.03 -2.01 13.15
C ASP A 99 -20.92 -1.04 13.58
N GLN A 100 -19.71 -1.56 13.78
CA GLN A 100 -18.55 -0.76 14.17
C GLN A 100 -18.16 0.25 13.07
N LEU A 101 -18.06 -0.19 11.82
CA LEU A 101 -17.77 0.68 10.67
C LEU A 101 -18.85 1.74 10.47
N TYR A 102 -20.11 1.33 10.51
CA TYR A 102 -21.24 2.24 10.37
C TYR A 102 -21.17 3.37 11.40
N ALA A 103 -20.95 3.03 12.68
CA ALA A 103 -20.86 4.02 13.74
C ALA A 103 -19.70 5.01 13.51
N MET A 104 -18.52 4.52 13.17
CA MET A 104 -17.36 5.38 12.89
C MET A 104 -17.59 6.31 11.69
N ILE A 105 -18.12 5.78 10.60
CA ILE A 105 -18.35 6.56 9.39
C ILE A 105 -19.45 7.60 9.63
N ALA A 106 -20.53 7.24 10.33
CA ALA A 106 -21.58 8.19 10.70
C ALA A 106 -21.04 9.32 11.58
N GLN A 107 -20.25 8.99 12.60
CA GLN A 107 -19.59 9.98 13.45
C GLN A 107 -18.67 10.92 12.66
N SER A 108 -17.98 10.41 11.66
CA SER A 108 -17.10 11.20 10.81
C SER A 108 -17.87 12.23 9.98
N PHE A 109 -19.00 11.88 9.38
CA PHE A 109 -19.88 12.82 8.69
C PHE A 109 -20.45 13.88 9.65
N LEU A 110 -20.90 13.45 10.82
CA LEU A 110 -21.42 14.35 11.83
C LEU A 110 -20.37 15.34 12.34
N ALA A 111 -19.14 14.88 12.57
CA ALA A 111 -18.02 15.71 13.02
C ALA A 111 -17.61 16.75 11.97
N ALA A 112 -17.77 16.44 10.68
CA ALA A 112 -17.55 17.36 9.57
C ALA A 112 -18.69 18.35 9.35
N GLY A 113 -19.79 18.26 10.11
CA GLY A 113 -20.97 19.10 9.93
C GLY A 113 -21.95 18.62 8.86
N GLU A 114 -21.75 17.44 8.30
CA GLU A 114 -22.58 16.83 7.28
C GLU A 114 -23.68 15.94 7.90
N SER A 115 -24.60 16.53 8.68
CA SER A 115 -25.64 15.77 9.39
C SER A 115 -26.75 15.26 8.47
N GLU A 116 -27.01 15.92 7.36
CA GLU A 116 -28.06 15.50 6.42
C GLU A 116 -27.67 14.20 5.71
N GLY A 117 -28.48 13.16 5.89
CA GLY A 117 -28.25 11.85 5.31
C GLY A 117 -26.97 11.15 5.79
N ALA A 118 -26.40 11.55 6.93
CA ALA A 118 -25.16 10.95 7.47
C ALA A 118 -25.30 9.44 7.69
N GLU A 119 -26.43 9.01 8.22
CA GLU A 119 -26.72 7.58 8.49
C GLU A 119 -26.80 6.78 7.19
N GLU A 120 -27.43 7.32 6.16
CA GLU A 120 -27.51 6.70 4.83
C GLU A 120 -26.14 6.59 4.17
N LYS A 121 -25.41 7.71 4.17
CA LYS A 121 -24.02 7.75 3.65
C LYS A 121 -23.14 6.74 4.38
N ALA A 122 -23.27 6.64 5.70
CA ALA A 122 -22.51 5.70 6.51
C ALA A 122 -22.84 4.25 6.19
N LEU A 123 -24.12 3.90 6.10
CA LEU A 123 -24.54 2.55 5.74
C LEU A 123 -24.01 2.16 4.36
N MET A 124 -24.17 3.02 3.35
CA MET A 124 -23.70 2.74 1.99
C MET A 124 -22.18 2.58 1.94
N ASN A 125 -21.41 3.46 2.60
CA ASN A 125 -19.95 3.32 2.67
C ASN A 125 -19.51 2.03 3.37
N THR A 126 -20.18 1.67 4.46
CA THR A 126 -19.92 0.42 5.20
C THR A 126 -20.12 -0.79 4.30
N ILE A 127 -21.26 -0.87 3.63
CA ILE A 127 -21.56 -1.99 2.74
C ILE A 127 -20.61 -2.02 1.54
N CYS A 128 -20.30 -0.86 0.92
CA CYS A 128 -19.34 -0.80 -0.17
C CYS A 128 -17.95 -1.29 0.25
N LEU A 129 -17.49 -0.93 1.44
CA LEU A 129 -16.20 -1.37 1.97
C LEU A 129 -16.17 -2.89 2.18
N LEU A 130 -17.21 -3.43 2.81
CA LEU A 130 -17.33 -4.87 3.05
C LEU A 130 -17.55 -5.66 1.74
N TRP A 131 -18.19 -5.07 0.75
CA TRP A 131 -18.36 -5.67 -0.57
C TRP A 131 -17.05 -5.90 -1.30
N GLU A 132 -16.08 -5.02 -1.10
CA GLU A 132 -14.73 -5.11 -1.65
C GLU A 132 -13.77 -5.95 -0.78
N LEU A 133 -14.25 -6.56 0.29
CA LEU A 133 -13.41 -7.38 1.19
C LEU A 133 -12.66 -8.52 0.47
N PRO A 134 -13.25 -9.22 -0.53
CA PRO A 134 -12.53 -10.21 -1.32
C PRO A 134 -11.30 -9.65 -2.03
N GLU A 135 -11.43 -8.45 -2.60
CA GLU A 135 -10.32 -7.77 -3.29
C GLU A 135 -9.20 -7.40 -2.30
N TYR A 136 -9.56 -6.90 -1.11
CA TYR A 136 -8.56 -6.61 -0.06
C TYR A 136 -7.88 -7.87 0.44
N LYS A 137 -8.60 -8.99 0.55
CA LYS A 137 -8.02 -10.30 0.92
C LYS A 137 -6.97 -10.74 -0.11
N VAL A 138 -7.28 -10.66 -1.39
CA VAL A 138 -6.35 -10.97 -2.49
C VAL A 138 -5.14 -10.03 -2.46
N ARG A 139 -5.36 -8.71 -2.35
CA ARG A 139 -4.27 -7.72 -2.28
C ARG A 139 -3.35 -7.96 -1.08
N ALA A 140 -3.91 -8.17 0.10
CA ALA A 140 -3.12 -8.48 1.30
C ALA A 140 -2.32 -9.77 1.14
N HIS A 141 -2.86 -10.78 0.47
CA HIS A 141 -2.12 -12.00 0.18
C HIS A 141 -0.94 -11.76 -0.77
N TRP A 142 -1.14 -10.99 -1.86
CA TRP A 142 -0.06 -10.60 -2.77
C TRP A 142 1.00 -9.73 -2.08
N ASN A 143 0.59 -8.78 -1.23
CA ASN A 143 1.52 -7.94 -0.49
C ASN A 143 2.36 -8.76 0.52
N ARG A 144 1.76 -9.77 1.18
CA ARG A 144 2.51 -10.73 2.03
C ARG A 144 3.47 -11.55 1.20
N PHE A 145 3.02 -12.06 0.07
CA PHE A 145 3.86 -12.84 -0.84
C PHE A 145 5.05 -12.02 -1.35
N ALA A 146 4.85 -10.76 -1.67
CA ALA A 146 5.92 -9.86 -2.12
C ALA A 146 7.04 -9.70 -1.07
N ALA A 147 6.71 -9.81 0.23
CA ALA A 147 7.69 -9.74 1.31
C ALA A 147 8.61 -10.98 1.38
N LEU A 148 8.29 -12.08 0.68
CA LEU A 148 9.20 -13.21 0.53
C LEU A 148 10.48 -12.85 -0.25
N ARG A 149 10.55 -11.66 -0.85
CA ARG A 149 11.77 -11.13 -1.46
C ARG A 149 12.87 -10.79 -0.46
N ASP A 150 12.53 -10.65 0.83
CA ASP A 150 13.53 -10.45 1.87
C ASP A 150 14.32 -11.75 2.09
N PRO A 151 15.65 -11.73 1.93
CA PRO A 151 16.47 -12.92 2.19
C PRO A 151 16.32 -13.51 3.60
N ALA A 152 15.96 -12.69 4.59
CA ALA A 152 15.73 -13.15 5.96
C ALA A 152 14.56 -14.15 6.09
N VAL A 153 13.64 -14.17 5.12
CA VAL A 153 12.57 -15.18 5.05
C VAL A 153 13.10 -16.57 4.68
N TRP A 154 14.34 -16.62 4.19
CA TRP A 154 15.08 -17.83 3.83
C TRP A 154 16.10 -18.15 4.93
N ASP A 155 15.60 -18.39 6.14
CA ASP A 155 16.44 -18.78 7.28
C ASP A 155 17.28 -20.01 6.95
N ALA A 156 18.53 -20.01 7.40
CA ALA A 156 19.44 -21.15 7.24
C ALA A 156 18.83 -22.46 7.78
N TYR A 157 18.08 -22.38 8.89
CA TYR A 157 17.34 -23.53 9.44
C TYR A 157 16.35 -24.14 8.45
N LEU A 158 15.63 -23.29 7.69
CA LEU A 158 14.68 -23.78 6.68
C LEU A 158 15.40 -24.41 5.50
N LEU A 159 16.49 -23.80 5.07
CA LEU A 159 17.30 -24.31 3.97
C LEU A 159 17.99 -25.63 4.32
N ASP A 160 18.47 -25.77 5.56
CA ASP A 160 19.04 -27.05 6.06
C ASP A 160 18.00 -28.18 6.02
N ASN A 161 16.72 -27.88 6.23
CA ASN A 161 15.65 -28.88 6.15
C ASN A 161 15.25 -29.24 4.70
N CYS A 162 15.62 -28.45 3.71
CA CYS A 162 15.42 -28.77 2.29
C CYS A 162 16.43 -29.79 1.75
N GLY A 163 17.48 -30.14 2.51
CA GLY A 163 18.53 -31.03 2.06
C GLY A 163 19.37 -30.48 0.90
N LEU A 164 19.28 -29.18 0.63
CA LEU A 164 20.05 -28.49 -0.41
C LEU A 164 21.47 -28.23 0.06
N THR A 165 22.45 -28.49 -0.81
CA THR A 165 23.83 -28.06 -0.54
C THR A 165 24.03 -26.58 -0.70
N GLN A 166 25.06 -26.01 -0.07
CA GLN A 166 25.40 -24.59 -0.26
C GLN A 166 25.66 -24.24 -1.73
N GLU A 167 26.22 -25.15 -2.50
CA GLU A 167 26.51 -25.01 -3.92
C GLU A 167 25.18 -24.86 -4.72
N GLN A 168 24.21 -25.73 -4.44
CA GLN A 168 22.87 -25.67 -5.03
C GLN A 168 22.14 -24.35 -4.65
N LEU A 169 22.26 -23.92 -3.39
CA LEU A 169 21.65 -22.67 -2.92
C LEU A 169 22.19 -21.43 -3.65
N LEU A 170 23.47 -21.42 -4.02
CA LEU A 170 24.08 -20.32 -4.77
C LEU A 170 23.58 -20.27 -6.23
N GLU A 171 23.17 -21.40 -6.80
CA GLU A 171 22.66 -21.50 -8.16
C GLU A 171 21.15 -21.16 -8.27
N ILE A 172 20.42 -21.24 -7.16
CA ILE A 172 18.98 -21.04 -7.14
C ILE A 172 18.65 -19.54 -6.98
N ASP A 173 18.04 -18.95 -7.99
CA ASP A 173 17.55 -17.58 -7.90
C ASP A 173 16.09 -17.55 -7.41
N PHE A 174 15.91 -17.62 -6.09
CA PHE A 174 14.59 -17.53 -5.45
C PHE A 174 13.87 -16.21 -5.78
N ARG A 175 14.61 -15.12 -5.90
CA ARG A 175 14.05 -13.82 -6.21
C ARG A 175 13.46 -13.79 -7.62
N ALA A 176 14.15 -14.35 -8.58
CA ALA A 176 13.61 -14.45 -9.94
C ALA A 176 12.32 -15.28 -9.98
N ALA A 177 12.24 -16.37 -9.23
CA ALA A 177 11.02 -17.19 -9.13
C ALA A 177 9.85 -16.41 -8.49
N LEU A 178 10.12 -15.64 -7.43
CA LEU A 178 9.13 -14.79 -6.79
C LEU A 178 8.65 -13.66 -7.73
N ASP A 179 9.57 -12.96 -8.39
CA ASP A 179 9.24 -11.88 -9.31
C ASP A 179 8.45 -12.39 -10.51
N GLU A 180 8.78 -13.60 -11.02
CA GLU A 180 8.02 -14.24 -12.09
C GLU A 180 6.61 -14.64 -11.63
N THR A 181 6.46 -15.14 -10.41
CA THR A 181 5.17 -15.50 -9.81
C THR A 181 4.28 -14.26 -9.68
N ILE A 182 4.82 -13.14 -9.19
CA ILE A 182 4.10 -11.87 -9.07
C ILE A 182 3.68 -11.36 -10.44
N ARG A 183 4.57 -11.44 -11.43
CA ARG A 183 4.28 -10.99 -12.80
C ARG A 183 3.20 -11.84 -13.49
N ARG A 184 3.21 -13.15 -13.25
CA ARG A 184 2.19 -14.08 -13.78
C ARG A 184 0.87 -14.03 -13.04
N ARG A 185 0.85 -13.47 -11.84
CA ARG A 185 -0.31 -13.56 -10.93
C ARG A 185 -0.73 -15.01 -10.67
N ASP A 186 0.22 -15.91 -10.51
CA ASP A 186 0.02 -17.35 -10.35
C ASP A 186 0.85 -17.88 -9.16
N PHE A 187 0.21 -18.01 -7.99
CA PHE A 187 0.86 -18.57 -6.80
C PHE A 187 1.35 -20.03 -7.01
N ASP A 188 0.66 -20.78 -7.87
CA ASP A 188 1.06 -22.16 -8.15
C ASP A 188 2.39 -22.22 -8.89
N HIS A 189 2.80 -21.14 -9.57
CA HIS A 189 4.12 -21.04 -10.17
C HIS A 189 5.22 -21.20 -9.11
N TYR A 190 5.11 -20.47 -8.00
CA TYR A 190 6.08 -20.54 -6.92
C TYR A 190 6.02 -21.86 -6.15
N ARG A 191 4.82 -22.39 -5.92
CA ARG A 191 4.66 -23.72 -5.30
C ARG A 191 5.31 -24.83 -6.15
N ARG A 192 5.10 -24.81 -7.47
CA ARG A 192 5.78 -25.74 -8.39
C ARG A 192 7.29 -25.59 -8.38
N PHE A 193 7.78 -24.36 -8.28
CA PHE A 193 9.21 -24.09 -8.14
C PHE A 193 9.78 -24.71 -6.86
N LEU A 194 9.12 -24.52 -5.72
CA LEU A 194 9.54 -25.14 -4.45
C LEU A 194 9.43 -26.66 -4.48
N SER A 195 8.38 -27.22 -5.07
CA SER A 195 8.21 -28.68 -5.21
C SER A 195 9.30 -29.30 -6.06
N ALA A 196 9.78 -28.60 -7.09
CA ALA A 196 10.92 -29.06 -7.88
C ALA A 196 12.24 -29.12 -7.10
N LEU A 197 12.30 -28.38 -5.98
CA LEU A 197 13.42 -28.40 -5.03
C LEU A 197 13.15 -29.30 -3.81
N GLU A 198 12.03 -30.02 -3.79
CA GLU A 198 11.55 -30.80 -2.63
C GLU A 198 11.38 -29.96 -1.36
N CYS A 199 11.05 -28.67 -1.52
CA CYS A 199 10.94 -27.66 -0.46
C CYS A 199 9.54 -27.03 -0.35
N ASP A 200 8.49 -27.64 -0.87
CA ASP A 200 7.13 -27.11 -0.88
C ASP A 200 6.56 -26.85 0.53
N PHE A 201 7.01 -27.62 1.52
CA PHE A 201 6.62 -27.48 2.92
C PHE A 201 6.99 -26.13 3.56
N ILE A 202 7.99 -25.41 3.01
CA ILE A 202 8.44 -24.14 3.58
C ILE A 202 7.50 -22.97 3.26
N PHE A 203 6.67 -23.08 2.22
CA PHE A 203 5.82 -21.98 1.76
C PHE A 203 4.87 -21.44 2.84
N ASP A 204 4.16 -22.34 3.50
CA ASP A 204 3.19 -21.94 4.51
C ASP A 204 3.89 -21.34 5.74
N TYR A 205 5.05 -21.86 6.12
CA TYR A 205 5.88 -21.27 7.18
C TYR A 205 6.35 -19.85 6.80
N GLN A 206 6.84 -19.66 5.59
CA GLN A 206 7.28 -18.35 5.11
C GLN A 206 6.13 -17.33 5.15
N MET A 207 4.95 -17.73 4.68
CA MET A 207 3.76 -16.85 4.72
C MET A 207 3.33 -16.53 6.15
N GLN A 208 3.42 -17.48 7.09
CA GLN A 208 3.17 -17.24 8.52
C GLN A 208 4.22 -16.33 9.14
N LEU A 209 5.49 -16.50 8.81
CA LEU A 209 6.57 -15.63 9.26
C LEU A 209 6.32 -14.17 8.82
N VAL A 210 6.00 -13.98 7.53
CA VAL A 210 5.67 -12.65 7.00
C VAL A 210 4.45 -12.06 7.71
N MET A 211 3.40 -12.86 7.90
CA MET A 211 2.19 -12.39 8.58
C MET A 211 2.47 -11.90 10.00
N SER A 212 3.38 -12.57 10.70
CA SER A 212 3.68 -12.29 12.11
C SER A 212 4.71 -11.18 12.30
N THR A 213 5.69 -11.04 11.40
CA THR A 213 6.89 -10.24 11.66
C THR A 213 7.11 -9.07 10.69
N TYR A 214 6.49 -9.07 9.50
CA TYR A 214 6.68 -8.01 8.49
C TYR A 214 5.52 -7.01 8.53
N PRO A 215 5.73 -5.77 9.01
CA PRO A 215 4.63 -4.82 9.17
C PRO A 215 4.18 -4.17 7.84
N GLY A 216 5.00 -4.21 6.78
CA GLY A 216 4.74 -3.49 5.54
C GLY A 216 3.41 -3.83 4.88
N TRP A 217 2.99 -5.09 4.89
CA TRP A 217 1.70 -5.50 4.33
C TRP A 217 0.50 -4.99 5.14
N ARG A 218 0.66 -4.78 6.47
CA ARG A 218 -0.37 -4.18 7.33
C ARG A 218 -0.53 -2.70 7.03
N VAL A 219 0.59 -2.00 6.81
CA VAL A 219 0.57 -0.61 6.37
C VAL A 219 -0.19 -0.46 5.06
N LEU A 220 0.07 -1.35 4.09
CA LEU A 220 -0.64 -1.37 2.82
C LEU A 220 -2.13 -1.67 2.99
N PHE A 221 -2.49 -2.56 3.89
CA PHE A 221 -3.89 -2.82 4.22
C PHE A 221 -4.59 -1.58 4.83
N TYR A 222 -3.95 -0.89 5.77
CA TYR A 222 -4.52 0.35 6.32
C TYR A 222 -4.70 1.41 5.22
N HIS A 223 -3.73 1.49 4.31
CA HIS A 223 -3.87 2.36 3.16
C HIS A 223 -5.03 1.95 2.26
N ASP A 224 -5.22 0.68 1.95
CA ASP A 224 -6.34 0.19 1.13
C ASP A 224 -7.69 0.61 1.71
N ILE A 225 -7.88 0.46 3.02
CA ILE A 225 -9.11 0.88 3.72
C ILE A 225 -9.26 2.40 3.71
N ALA A 226 -8.19 3.14 4.03
CA ALA A 226 -8.20 4.60 4.00
C ALA A 226 -8.52 5.12 2.59
N HIS A 227 -7.89 4.56 1.56
CA HIS A 227 -8.12 4.91 0.17
C HIS A 227 -9.55 4.63 -0.28
N ALA A 228 -10.10 3.46 0.08
CA ALA A 228 -11.49 3.11 -0.23
C ALA A 228 -12.48 4.16 0.27
N LEU A 229 -12.24 4.71 1.45
CA LEU A 229 -13.08 5.74 2.05
C LEU A 229 -12.93 7.14 1.42
N THR A 230 -11.91 7.37 0.59
CA THR A 230 -11.79 8.63 -0.18
C THR A 230 -12.55 8.61 -1.50
N ARG A 231 -12.94 7.42 -1.96
CA ARG A 231 -13.55 7.23 -3.29
C ARG A 231 -15.03 7.60 -3.30
N SER A 232 -15.52 7.94 -4.49
CA SER A 232 -16.94 8.15 -4.79
C SER A 232 -17.40 7.23 -5.92
N GLY A 233 -18.70 7.01 -6.02
CA GLY A 233 -19.31 6.20 -7.07
C GLY A 233 -19.68 4.80 -6.63
N SER A 234 -20.14 3.98 -7.57
CA SER A 234 -20.60 2.62 -7.29
C SER A 234 -19.45 1.63 -7.21
N VAL A 235 -19.61 0.56 -6.45
CA VAL A 235 -18.70 -0.57 -6.47
C VAL A 235 -18.88 -1.38 -7.76
N ALA A 236 -17.84 -2.07 -8.18
CA ALA A 236 -17.86 -2.85 -9.41
C ALA A 236 -18.96 -3.93 -9.38
N GLY A 237 -19.79 -3.94 -10.41
CA GLY A 237 -20.87 -4.90 -10.56
C GLY A 237 -22.17 -4.56 -9.81
N GLU A 238 -22.19 -3.48 -8.99
CA GLU A 238 -23.32 -3.11 -8.14
C GLU A 238 -23.64 -1.62 -8.23
N SER A 239 -24.46 -1.22 -9.19
CA SER A 239 -24.80 0.20 -9.42
C SER A 239 -25.57 0.85 -8.27
N GLU A 240 -26.27 0.06 -7.46
CA GLU A 240 -27.06 0.53 -6.32
C GLU A 240 -26.18 0.81 -5.08
N LEU A 241 -25.01 0.16 -4.97
CA LEU A 241 -24.08 0.34 -3.88
C LEU A 241 -23.16 1.53 -4.19
N THR A 242 -23.58 2.72 -3.81
CA THR A 242 -22.88 3.97 -4.11
C THR A 242 -22.32 4.58 -2.84
N ARG A 243 -21.01 4.81 -2.84
CA ARG A 243 -20.26 5.46 -1.76
C ARG A 243 -19.99 6.94 -2.04
N ARG A 244 -19.72 7.65 -1.00
CA ARG A 244 -19.26 9.04 -1.05
C ARG A 244 -17.97 9.18 -0.21
N PRO A 245 -17.08 10.11 -0.56
CA PRO A 245 -15.89 10.36 0.25
C PRO A 245 -16.26 10.60 1.71
N VAL A 246 -15.61 9.86 2.61
CA VAL A 246 -15.81 10.02 4.04
C VAL A 246 -14.84 11.07 4.54
N PRO A 247 -15.31 12.14 5.21
CA PRO A 247 -14.42 13.17 5.72
C PRO A 247 -13.62 12.64 6.92
N LEU A 248 -12.41 13.16 7.15
CA LEU A 248 -11.59 12.97 8.35
C LEU A 248 -11.09 11.54 8.58
N LEU A 249 -11.94 10.53 8.51
CA LEU A 249 -11.63 9.14 8.84
C LEU A 249 -10.49 8.55 8.00
N PRO A 250 -10.40 8.76 6.68
CA PRO A 250 -9.28 8.26 5.89
C PRO A 250 -7.91 8.74 6.42
N ARG A 251 -7.81 10.02 6.78
CA ARG A 251 -6.57 10.56 7.34
C ARG A 251 -6.29 9.99 8.75
N ALA A 252 -7.32 9.81 9.57
CA ALA A 252 -7.17 9.18 10.89
C ALA A 252 -6.63 7.74 10.79
N ILE A 253 -7.06 6.98 9.77
CA ILE A 253 -6.52 5.63 9.49
C ILE A 253 -5.05 5.72 9.06
N ALA A 254 -4.71 6.63 8.15
CA ALA A 254 -3.32 6.83 7.71
C ALA A 254 -2.39 7.21 8.87
N GLU A 255 -2.87 8.01 9.83
CA GLU A 255 -2.12 8.36 11.05
C GLU A 255 -1.78 7.16 11.94
N LEU A 256 -2.57 6.08 11.92
CA LEU A 256 -2.21 4.85 12.61
C LEU A 256 -0.99 4.18 11.96
N GLY A 257 -0.93 4.16 10.62
CA GLY A 257 0.26 3.71 9.89
C GLY A 257 1.50 4.52 10.27
N GLY A 258 1.37 5.84 10.35
CA GLY A 258 2.43 6.75 10.82
C GLY A 258 2.84 6.46 12.26
N ARG A 259 1.88 6.27 13.15
CA ARG A 259 2.12 6.07 14.59
C ARG A 259 2.79 4.73 14.91
N TYR A 260 2.31 3.64 14.31
CA TYR A 260 2.83 2.30 14.62
C TYR A 260 4.03 1.89 13.78
N TYR A 261 4.09 2.36 12.55
CA TYR A 261 5.08 1.89 11.57
C TYR A 261 5.88 3.01 10.93
N GLN A 262 5.69 4.27 11.36
CA GLN A 262 6.32 5.47 10.79
C GLN A 262 6.13 5.60 9.27
N ALA A 263 5.05 5.05 8.76
CA ALA A 263 4.69 5.09 7.34
C ALA A 263 3.55 6.10 7.12
N ASP A 264 3.88 7.29 6.61
CA ASP A 264 2.90 8.33 6.26
C ASP A 264 2.49 8.19 4.80
N ILE A 265 1.55 7.28 4.54
CA ILE A 265 0.98 7.08 3.21
C ILE A 265 -0.33 7.84 3.10
N HIS A 266 -0.37 8.85 2.22
CA HIS A 266 -1.57 9.65 2.05
C HIS A 266 -2.75 8.81 1.54
N PRO A 267 -3.97 8.93 2.10
CA PRO A 267 -5.12 8.11 1.69
C PRO A 267 -5.46 8.17 0.21
N GLU A 268 -5.22 9.30 -0.45
CA GLU A 268 -5.49 9.47 -1.87
C GLU A 268 -4.35 8.98 -2.79
N THR A 269 -3.18 8.58 -2.25
CA THR A 269 -2.14 7.92 -3.05
C THR A 269 -2.74 6.71 -3.74
N GLN A 270 -2.54 6.59 -5.05
CA GLN A 270 -2.93 5.39 -5.79
C GLN A 270 -1.81 4.36 -5.68
N MET A 271 -2.13 3.15 -5.25
CA MET A 271 -1.16 2.07 -5.12
C MET A 271 -1.65 0.79 -5.79
N GLY A 272 -0.78 0.17 -6.56
CA GLY A 272 -0.96 -1.20 -7.02
C GLY A 272 -0.82 -2.21 -5.88
N ASP A 273 -0.90 -3.49 -6.21
CA ASP A 273 -0.74 -4.59 -5.26
C ASP A 273 0.61 -5.32 -5.43
N ALA A 274 0.83 -6.36 -4.65
CA ALA A 274 2.10 -7.11 -4.59
C ALA A 274 3.32 -6.21 -4.31
N ASN A 275 3.11 -5.13 -3.55
CA ASN A 275 4.16 -4.23 -3.13
C ASN A 275 4.78 -4.73 -1.82
N PHE A 276 6.09 -4.61 -1.72
CA PHE A 276 6.82 -4.88 -0.49
C PHE A 276 7.37 -3.57 0.08
N LEU A 277 6.80 -3.13 1.21
CA LEU A 277 7.34 -2.04 2.02
C LEU A 277 8.31 -2.66 3.03
N ASP A 278 9.60 -2.54 2.74
CA ASP A 278 10.66 -3.11 3.55
C ASP A 278 11.09 -2.12 4.63
N HIS A 279 11.21 -2.58 5.87
CA HIS A 279 11.56 -1.75 7.03
C HIS A 279 10.75 -0.42 7.14
N PRO A 280 9.42 -0.41 6.99
CA PRO A 280 8.64 0.83 6.90
C PRO A 280 8.82 1.74 8.13
N HIS A 281 9.18 1.19 9.29
CA HIS A 281 9.41 1.90 10.55
C HIS A 281 10.60 2.87 10.53
N ARG A 282 11.40 2.90 9.45
CA ARG A 282 12.42 3.94 9.23
C ARG A 282 11.90 5.15 8.45
N GLY A 283 10.64 5.16 8.08
CA GLY A 283 9.96 6.26 7.41
C GLY A 283 9.74 6.04 5.92
N ILE A 284 8.49 5.76 5.54
CA ILE A 284 8.05 5.79 4.14
C ILE A 284 6.97 6.87 4.02
N THR A 285 7.18 7.84 3.15
CA THR A 285 6.24 8.95 2.97
C THR A 285 5.77 9.03 1.53
N THR A 286 4.45 9.11 1.32
CA THR A 286 3.85 9.40 0.01
C THR A 286 2.85 10.54 0.13
N GLY A 287 2.51 11.16 -0.99
CA GLY A 287 1.61 12.30 -0.98
C GLY A 287 0.38 12.15 -1.85
N GLN A 288 -0.57 13.06 -1.68
CA GLN A 288 -1.93 13.03 -2.19
C GLN A 288 -2.07 12.62 -3.68
N THR A 289 -1.23 13.16 -4.54
CA THR A 289 -1.27 12.87 -5.99
C THR A 289 -0.25 11.81 -6.42
N GLY A 290 0.35 11.09 -5.45
CA GLY A 290 1.30 10.02 -5.72
C GLY A 290 0.63 8.84 -6.40
N ILE A 291 1.37 8.20 -7.32
CA ILE A 291 0.95 6.96 -7.97
C ILE A 291 2.10 5.98 -7.84
N ILE A 292 1.81 4.78 -7.37
CA ILE A 292 2.77 3.68 -7.24
C ILE A 292 2.16 2.45 -7.91
N GLY A 293 2.88 1.86 -8.82
CA GLY A 293 2.47 0.67 -9.55
C GLY A 293 2.46 -0.59 -8.68
N SER A 294 2.34 -1.73 -9.33
CA SER A 294 2.33 -3.04 -8.67
C SER A 294 3.72 -3.67 -8.65
N GLY A 295 3.95 -4.55 -7.69
CA GLY A 295 5.16 -5.37 -7.63
C GLY A 295 6.41 -4.60 -7.21
N CYS A 296 6.28 -3.39 -6.68
CA CYS A 296 7.41 -2.57 -6.23
C CYS A 296 8.04 -3.11 -4.95
N HIS A 297 9.35 -2.87 -4.79
CA HIS A 297 10.08 -3.11 -3.56
C HIS A 297 10.60 -1.77 -3.05
N ILE A 298 10.08 -1.30 -1.93
CA ILE A 298 10.27 0.07 -1.45
C ILE A 298 10.85 0.04 -0.06
N TYR A 299 12.06 0.54 0.07
CA TYR A 299 12.71 0.84 1.34
C TYR A 299 12.27 2.21 1.88
N PRO A 300 12.62 2.55 3.14
CA PRO A 300 12.39 3.87 3.71
C PRO A 300 12.81 4.98 2.75
N CYS A 301 11.86 5.82 2.34
CA CYS A 301 12.08 6.85 1.33
C CYS A 301 11.02 7.94 1.42
N THR A 302 11.25 9.06 0.73
CA THR A 302 10.28 10.14 0.62
C THR A 302 9.86 10.34 -0.83
N LEU A 303 8.57 10.12 -1.11
CA LEU A 303 7.93 10.42 -2.39
C LEU A 303 7.13 11.73 -2.23
N GLY A 304 7.84 12.84 -2.23
CA GLY A 304 7.32 14.15 -1.82
C GLY A 304 6.78 14.99 -2.97
N GLY A 305 5.91 15.95 -2.64
CA GLY A 305 5.45 16.96 -3.58
C GLY A 305 6.30 18.21 -3.51
N LEU A 306 6.58 18.83 -4.65
CA LEU A 306 7.07 20.21 -4.65
C LEU A 306 5.92 21.17 -4.37
N SER A 307 6.21 22.21 -3.60
CA SER A 307 5.24 23.24 -3.28
C SER A 307 4.80 23.94 -4.57
N GLY A 308 3.54 23.83 -4.89
CA GLY A 308 2.92 24.43 -6.03
C GLY A 308 1.50 23.91 -6.19
N LYS A 309 0.60 24.70 -6.71
CA LYS A 309 -0.78 24.27 -6.97
C LYS A 309 -0.90 23.49 -8.28
N VAL A 310 0.04 22.60 -8.55
CA VAL A 310 0.02 21.77 -9.75
C VAL A 310 -0.84 20.54 -9.47
N GLN A 311 -1.64 20.12 -10.42
CA GLN A 311 -2.51 18.94 -10.26
C GLN A 311 -1.70 17.69 -9.91
N GLN A 312 -0.64 17.42 -10.66
CA GLN A 312 0.31 16.33 -10.37
C GLN A 312 1.56 16.92 -9.71
N ARG A 313 1.70 16.76 -8.39
CA ARG A 313 2.81 17.34 -7.62
C ARG A 313 3.68 16.31 -6.91
N HIS A 314 3.29 15.03 -6.93
CA HIS A 314 4.02 13.91 -6.35
C HIS A 314 4.46 12.95 -7.44
N PRO A 315 5.42 12.07 -7.15
CA PRO A 315 5.95 11.13 -8.13
C PRO A 315 4.91 10.14 -8.66
N ILE A 316 5.14 9.70 -9.90
CA ILE A 316 4.48 8.57 -10.54
C ILE A 316 5.52 7.47 -10.71
N ILE A 317 5.36 6.39 -9.97
CA ILE A 317 6.24 5.23 -9.96
C ILE A 317 5.54 4.10 -10.73
N GLY A 318 6.22 3.54 -11.72
CA GLY A 318 5.73 2.42 -12.52
C GLY A 318 5.71 1.09 -11.78
N ASP A 319 5.50 0.02 -12.52
CA ASP A 319 5.45 -1.34 -11.98
C ASP A 319 6.85 -1.92 -11.76
N TYR A 320 7.00 -2.77 -10.74
CA TYR A 320 8.23 -3.50 -10.43
C TYR A 320 9.44 -2.61 -10.17
N VAL A 321 9.22 -1.39 -9.69
CA VAL A 321 10.28 -0.45 -9.36
C VAL A 321 10.90 -0.82 -8.01
N PHE A 322 12.23 -0.75 -7.95
CA PHE A 322 12.99 -0.85 -6.71
C PHE A 322 13.41 0.55 -6.26
N ILE A 323 13.14 0.89 -4.99
CA ILE A 323 13.56 2.15 -4.37
C ILE A 323 14.39 1.85 -3.14
N GLY A 324 15.67 2.20 -3.20
CA GLY A 324 16.62 2.01 -2.11
C GLY A 324 16.40 2.95 -0.93
N THR A 325 17.01 2.59 0.20
CA THR A 325 16.87 3.34 1.46
C THR A 325 17.31 4.79 1.32
N ASP A 326 16.61 5.68 2.04
CA ASP A 326 16.87 7.12 2.09
C ASP A 326 16.84 7.84 0.71
N ALA A 327 16.18 7.22 -0.28
CA ALA A 327 15.93 7.89 -1.55
C ALA A 327 14.86 9.00 -1.39
N GLY A 328 15.11 10.15 -2.01
CA GLY A 328 14.18 11.27 -2.08
C GLY A 328 13.73 11.52 -3.51
N ILE A 329 12.44 11.47 -3.77
CA ILE A 329 11.88 11.75 -5.10
C ILE A 329 10.81 12.83 -4.94
N PHE A 330 11.06 14.02 -5.49
CA PHE A 330 10.25 15.18 -5.21
C PHE A 330 9.70 15.83 -6.49
N GLY A 331 8.41 16.08 -6.51
CA GLY A 331 7.73 16.73 -7.64
C GLY A 331 7.11 15.74 -8.60
N PRO A 332 6.67 16.20 -9.79
CA PRO A 332 6.01 15.36 -10.79
C PRO A 332 7.00 14.47 -11.56
N VAL A 333 7.87 13.78 -10.81
CA VAL A 333 8.84 12.83 -11.36
C VAL A 333 8.11 11.59 -11.85
N GLN A 334 8.48 11.11 -13.05
CA GLN A 334 7.97 9.85 -13.60
C GLN A 334 9.10 8.83 -13.62
N VAL A 335 8.85 7.66 -13.04
CA VAL A 335 9.77 6.52 -13.03
C VAL A 335 9.13 5.36 -13.76
N GLY A 336 9.74 4.93 -14.84
CA GLY A 336 9.26 3.81 -15.68
C GLY A 336 9.45 2.45 -15.01
N ASP A 337 8.73 1.47 -15.53
CA ASP A 337 8.68 0.10 -15.01
C ASP A 337 10.06 -0.53 -14.89
N ARG A 338 10.23 -1.44 -13.91
CA ARG A 338 11.44 -2.24 -13.68
C ARG A 338 12.72 -1.43 -13.46
N THR A 339 12.57 -0.13 -13.19
CA THR A 339 13.69 0.75 -12.85
C THR A 339 14.12 0.52 -11.40
N ALA A 340 15.43 0.57 -11.16
CA ALA A 340 15.99 0.52 -9.81
C ALA A 340 16.66 1.86 -9.47
N ILE A 341 16.29 2.40 -8.32
CA ILE A 341 16.84 3.62 -7.74
C ILE A 341 17.66 3.25 -6.51
N GLY A 342 18.95 3.59 -6.53
CA GLY A 342 19.88 3.30 -5.46
C GLY A 342 19.64 4.13 -4.20
N ALA A 343 20.18 3.66 -3.08
CA ALA A 343 20.08 4.34 -1.80
C ALA A 343 20.66 5.75 -1.82
N ASN A 344 20.12 6.65 -0.98
CA ASN A 344 20.55 8.05 -0.86
C ASN A 344 20.50 8.84 -2.19
N THR A 345 19.69 8.40 -3.15
CA THR A 345 19.52 9.09 -4.43
C THR A 345 18.43 10.14 -4.32
N GLU A 346 18.69 11.32 -4.85
CA GLU A 346 17.76 12.44 -4.82
C GLU A 346 17.33 12.84 -6.25
N ILE A 347 16.02 12.88 -6.51
CA ILE A 347 15.45 13.22 -7.82
C ILE A 347 14.42 14.33 -7.61
N ASN A 348 14.66 15.50 -8.21
CA ASN A 348 13.87 16.68 -7.98
C ASN A 348 13.35 17.31 -9.28
N GLY A 349 12.11 17.75 -9.30
CA GLY A 349 11.56 18.61 -10.35
C GLY A 349 10.83 17.85 -11.45
N ILE A 350 10.93 18.36 -12.67
CA ILE A 350 10.31 17.75 -13.84
C ILE A 350 11.32 16.78 -14.47
N VAL A 351 11.29 15.54 -13.98
CA VAL A 351 12.19 14.47 -14.41
C VAL A 351 11.37 13.28 -14.91
N SER A 352 11.76 12.72 -16.04
CA SER A 352 11.21 11.47 -16.55
C SER A 352 12.32 10.45 -16.73
N ILE A 353 12.16 9.29 -16.10
CA ILE A 353 13.09 8.15 -16.18
C ILE A 353 12.37 7.03 -16.90
N GLY A 354 12.93 6.55 -18.00
CA GLY A 354 12.39 5.45 -18.78
C GLY A 354 12.40 4.12 -18.02
N PRO A 355 11.79 3.08 -18.60
CA PRO A 355 11.79 1.74 -17.98
C PRO A 355 13.20 1.12 -18.02
N ASP A 356 13.39 0.07 -17.19
CA ASP A 356 14.59 -0.75 -17.15
C ASP A 356 15.88 0.00 -16.78
N CYS A 357 15.78 1.22 -16.24
CA CYS A 357 16.92 2.02 -15.83
C CYS A 357 17.55 1.48 -14.52
N ARG A 358 18.83 1.79 -14.34
CA ARG A 358 19.58 1.50 -13.11
C ARG A 358 20.27 2.78 -12.66
N ILE A 359 19.73 3.39 -11.61
CA ILE A 359 20.28 4.62 -11.00
C ILE A 359 21.09 4.18 -9.79
N GLY A 360 22.37 4.53 -9.78
CA GLY A 360 23.31 4.17 -8.73
C GLY A 360 22.99 4.81 -7.39
N VAL A 361 23.75 4.47 -6.36
CA VAL A 361 23.62 5.08 -5.03
C VAL A 361 24.13 6.53 -5.03
N SER A 362 23.54 7.38 -4.19
CA SER A 362 23.95 8.79 -4.02
C SER A 362 23.99 9.59 -5.32
N VAL A 363 23.08 9.31 -6.22
CA VAL A 363 22.90 10.07 -7.46
C VAL A 363 22.01 11.28 -7.20
N SER A 364 22.29 12.42 -7.80
CA SER A 364 21.43 13.60 -7.78
C SER A 364 20.93 13.91 -9.19
N ILE A 365 19.61 13.97 -9.38
CA ILE A 365 19.00 14.33 -10.67
C ILE A 365 18.03 15.48 -10.43
N GLY A 366 18.22 16.58 -11.16
CA GLY A 366 17.34 17.75 -11.07
C GLY A 366 18.13 19.00 -10.76
N THR A 367 17.45 20.14 -10.80
CA THR A 367 18.08 21.44 -10.54
C THR A 367 17.62 21.95 -9.17
N ILE A 368 18.48 21.89 -8.18
CA ILE A 368 18.20 22.36 -6.81
C ILE A 368 18.21 23.89 -6.75
N ILE A 369 19.16 24.51 -7.48
CA ILE A 369 19.30 25.97 -7.58
C ILE A 369 19.41 26.35 -9.04
N ALA A 370 18.26 26.55 -9.68
CA ALA A 370 18.22 26.94 -11.08
C ALA A 370 18.79 28.37 -11.26
N ARG A 371 19.74 28.52 -12.19
CA ARG A 371 20.20 29.83 -12.66
C ARG A 371 19.18 30.48 -13.57
N THR A 372 18.31 29.68 -14.19
CA THR A 372 17.20 30.15 -14.99
C THR A 372 15.90 30.14 -14.20
N ALA A 373 15.00 31.07 -14.52
CA ALA A 373 13.69 31.14 -13.87
C ALA A 373 12.80 29.92 -14.19
N ARG A 374 13.07 29.18 -15.26
CA ARG A 374 12.34 27.99 -15.72
C ARG A 374 13.30 27.01 -16.39
N PRO A 375 13.98 26.16 -15.62
CA PRO A 375 14.82 25.10 -16.18
C PRO A 375 13.95 24.12 -16.98
N GLY A 376 14.51 23.61 -18.09
CA GLY A 376 13.89 22.55 -18.88
C GLY A 376 13.84 21.23 -18.11
N ALA A 377 12.98 20.33 -18.57
CA ALA A 377 12.87 18.99 -18.00
C ALA A 377 14.16 18.17 -18.23
N ILE A 378 14.31 17.12 -17.41
CA ILE A 378 15.37 16.11 -17.62
C ILE A 378 14.68 14.80 -18.01
N LYS A 379 15.15 14.19 -19.08
CA LYS A 379 14.61 12.92 -19.57
C LYS A 379 15.73 11.90 -19.73
N LEU A 380 15.60 10.78 -19.04
CA LEU A 380 16.43 9.60 -19.23
C LEU A 380 15.63 8.59 -20.06
N GLY A 381 16.20 8.10 -21.14
CA GLY A 381 15.61 7.08 -21.99
C GLY A 381 15.51 5.71 -21.30
N ALA A 382 15.04 4.71 -22.03
CA ALA A 382 14.93 3.35 -21.49
C ALA A 382 16.31 2.71 -21.28
N GLY A 383 16.47 1.91 -20.23
CA GLY A 383 17.68 1.13 -19.96
C GLY A 383 18.93 1.94 -19.63
N VAL A 384 18.78 3.22 -19.31
CA VAL A 384 19.90 4.09 -18.91
C VAL A 384 20.53 3.58 -17.59
N ARG A 385 21.85 3.59 -17.55
CA ARG A 385 22.62 3.23 -16.36
C ARG A 385 23.39 4.45 -15.86
N VAL A 386 23.12 4.88 -14.64
CA VAL A 386 23.77 6.02 -14.00
C VAL A 386 24.67 5.52 -12.88
N GLY A 387 25.96 5.79 -13.00
CA GLY A 387 26.97 5.41 -12.00
C GLY A 387 26.77 6.14 -10.67
N ALA A 388 27.20 5.51 -9.59
CA ALA A 388 27.09 6.06 -8.23
C ALA A 388 27.75 7.43 -8.08
N GLY A 389 27.15 8.31 -7.26
CA GLY A 389 27.66 9.65 -6.98
C GLY A 389 27.62 10.61 -8.15
N THR A 390 26.85 10.29 -9.21
CA THR A 390 26.68 11.15 -10.37
C THR A 390 25.70 12.29 -10.11
N VAL A 391 25.97 13.46 -10.67
CA VAL A 391 25.08 14.62 -10.68
C VAL A 391 24.60 14.86 -12.12
N ILE A 392 23.28 14.96 -12.30
CA ILE A 392 22.65 15.33 -13.58
C ILE A 392 21.79 16.55 -13.33
N GLU A 393 22.17 17.69 -13.90
CA GLU A 393 21.43 18.94 -13.73
C GLU A 393 21.14 19.65 -15.05
N ASN A 394 20.09 20.46 -15.08
CA ASN A 394 19.70 21.20 -16.27
C ASN A 394 19.39 22.67 -15.93
N ASP A 395 20.34 23.54 -16.19
CA ASP A 395 20.19 24.99 -16.06
C ASP A 395 19.72 25.68 -17.37
N SER A 396 19.55 24.91 -18.45
CA SER A 396 19.04 25.38 -19.73
C SER A 396 17.49 25.41 -19.70
N PRO A 397 16.85 26.31 -20.44
CA PRO A 397 15.42 26.24 -20.69
C PRO A 397 15.03 25.08 -21.63
N LEU A 398 15.97 24.48 -22.32
CA LEU A 398 15.77 23.32 -23.18
C LEU A 398 15.73 22.04 -22.35
N GLU A 399 14.98 21.04 -22.81
CA GLU A 399 14.99 19.71 -22.22
C GLU A 399 16.39 19.08 -22.33
N LEU A 400 16.89 18.47 -21.26
CA LEU A 400 18.09 17.62 -21.28
C LEU A 400 17.66 16.18 -21.53
N VAL A 401 18.10 15.58 -22.63
CA VAL A 401 17.77 14.20 -22.99
C VAL A 401 19.00 13.32 -22.91
N ILE A 402 18.95 12.32 -22.03
CA ILE A 402 19.90 11.20 -22.00
C ILE A 402 19.32 10.08 -22.85
N PRO A 403 19.98 9.64 -23.94
CA PRO A 403 19.42 8.67 -24.86
C PRO A 403 19.26 7.27 -24.23
N ASP A 404 18.44 6.43 -24.87
CA ASP A 404 18.25 5.04 -24.47
C ASP A 404 19.59 4.31 -24.35
N GLN A 405 19.67 3.37 -23.41
CA GLN A 405 20.81 2.51 -23.15
C GLN A 405 22.13 3.25 -22.81
N ALA A 406 22.08 4.56 -22.59
CA ALA A 406 23.27 5.33 -22.21
C ALA A 406 23.84 4.83 -20.87
N ALA A 407 25.17 4.77 -20.80
CA ALA A 407 25.90 4.47 -19.56
C ALA A 407 26.68 5.70 -19.12
N ILE A 408 26.32 6.23 -17.96
CA ILE A 408 26.97 7.37 -17.33
C ILE A 408 27.92 6.82 -16.26
N PRO A 409 29.23 7.09 -16.35
CA PRO A 409 30.22 6.60 -15.40
C PRO A 409 29.95 7.09 -13.96
N VAL A 410 30.55 6.43 -12.99
CA VAL A 410 30.52 6.85 -11.58
C VAL A 410 31.10 8.25 -11.40
N ARG A 411 30.52 9.03 -10.48
CA ARG A 411 30.97 10.38 -10.13
C ARG A 411 31.06 11.35 -11.31
N SER A 412 30.21 11.16 -12.32
CA SER A 412 30.10 12.09 -13.44
C SER A 412 29.28 13.32 -13.04
N HIS A 413 29.58 14.45 -13.68
CA HIS A 413 28.70 15.62 -13.67
C HIS A 413 28.20 15.85 -15.09
N VAL A 414 26.90 15.81 -15.29
CA VAL A 414 26.25 15.90 -16.59
C VAL A 414 25.35 17.13 -16.63
N VAL A 415 25.54 17.97 -17.62
CA VAL A 415 24.76 19.19 -17.82
C VAL A 415 24.22 19.22 -19.26
N ASN A 416 23.28 20.15 -19.54
CA ASN A 416 22.82 20.40 -20.89
C ASN A 416 23.93 21.06 -21.74
N ASP A 417 24.17 20.56 -22.94
CA ASP A 417 25.15 21.13 -23.91
C ASP A 417 24.72 22.45 -24.56
N GLY A 418 23.51 22.93 -24.22
CA GLY A 418 22.88 24.10 -24.83
C GLY A 418 22.02 23.78 -26.04
N CYS A 419 22.03 22.52 -26.49
CA CYS A 419 21.21 22.02 -27.59
C CYS A 419 20.25 20.91 -27.19
N GLY A 420 20.25 20.53 -25.89
CA GLY A 420 19.38 19.47 -25.34
C GLY A 420 20.09 18.14 -25.14
N GLY A 421 21.36 18.01 -25.49
CA GLY A 421 22.18 16.83 -25.29
C GLY A 421 22.98 16.86 -23.99
N PRO A 422 23.49 15.70 -23.52
CA PRO A 422 24.34 15.62 -22.35
C PRO A 422 25.79 16.07 -22.62
N LYS A 423 26.32 16.92 -21.75
CA LYS A 423 27.71 17.31 -21.69
C LYS A 423 28.32 16.91 -20.36
N PHE A 424 29.43 16.25 -20.38
CA PHE A 424 30.21 15.91 -19.19
C PHE A 424 31.13 17.07 -18.81
N VAL A 425 31.12 17.49 -17.54
CA VAL A 425 31.90 18.61 -17.02
C VAL A 425 32.69 18.19 -15.79
#